data_47e12253d7d6a4f4f6fef5403bd7e49f
#
_entry.id   47e12253d7d6a4f4f6fef5403bd7e49f
#
_cell.length_a   1.000
_cell.length_b   1.000
_cell.length_c   1.000
_cell.angle_alpha   90.00
_cell.angle_beta   90.00
_cell.angle_gamma   90.00
#
_symmetry.space_group_name_H-M   'P 1'
#
loop_
_entity.id
_entity.type
_entity.pdbx_description
1 polymer ?
#
loop_
_entity_poly.entity_id
_entity_poly.type
_entity_poly.pdbx_seq_one_letter_code
_entity_poly.pdbx_strand_id
1 'polypeptide(L)'
;MSYDFINAESYLFTSESVTEGHPDKICDQISDAILDSILSLDKNARVACEVSITTGLVVIMGEISTDAYVDIPSVVRNVISNVGFNDPELGFDSKSCGIMLSINEQSQDISQGVSESLEKRSNIEDEKSLIGAGDQGMMVGYACKDTEELMPLPITLSHKLVQKLSQAVSYTHLTLPTTPYV
;
A
#
# COMPACT_ATOMS: atom_id res chain seq x y z
N MET A 1 -15.66 -0.04 35.02
CA MET A 1 -15.84 -1.47 34.69
C MET A 1 -14.61 -1.93 33.95
N SER A 2 -13.82 -2.82 34.52
CA SER A 2 -12.72 -3.47 33.81
C SER A 2 -13.34 -4.58 32.96
N TYR A 3 -13.31 -4.45 31.64
CA TYR A 3 -13.67 -5.55 30.74
C TYR A 3 -12.50 -6.53 30.72
N ASP A 4 -12.64 -7.62 31.46
CA ASP A 4 -11.68 -8.72 31.47
C ASP A 4 -12.01 -9.64 30.27
N PHE A 5 -11.47 -9.30 29.10
CA PHE A 5 -11.63 -10.08 27.88
C PHE A 5 -11.08 -11.50 27.98
N ILE A 6 -10.10 -11.71 28.88
CA ILE A 6 -9.44 -13.01 29.05
C ILE A 6 -10.38 -14.05 29.66
N ASN A 7 -11.29 -13.62 30.54
CA ASN A 7 -12.25 -14.48 31.25
C ASN A 7 -13.66 -14.43 30.68
N ALA A 8 -13.86 -13.78 29.53
CA ALA A 8 -15.18 -13.75 28.89
C ALA A 8 -15.51 -15.13 28.30
N GLU A 9 -16.73 -15.66 28.57
CA GLU A 9 -17.21 -16.92 27.99
C GLU A 9 -17.34 -16.84 26.44
N SER A 10 -17.59 -15.66 25.92
CA SER A 10 -17.63 -15.38 24.47
C SER A 10 -17.38 -13.90 24.21
N TYR A 11 -16.87 -13.58 23.03
CA TYR A 11 -16.73 -12.21 22.55
C TYR A 11 -17.06 -12.15 21.06
N LEU A 12 -17.51 -10.97 20.61
CA LEU A 12 -17.73 -10.72 19.19
C LEU A 12 -16.43 -10.20 18.59
N PHE A 13 -16.04 -10.81 17.50
CA PHE A 13 -14.90 -10.40 16.69
C PHE A 13 -15.37 -10.00 15.28
N THR A 14 -15.00 -8.82 14.85
CA THR A 14 -15.40 -8.26 13.55
C THR A 14 -14.20 -7.85 12.74
N SER A 15 -14.36 -7.85 11.43
CA SER A 15 -13.38 -7.34 10.47
C SER A 15 -14.09 -6.65 9.32
N GLU A 16 -13.42 -5.70 8.71
CA GLU A 16 -13.89 -4.99 7.53
C GLU A 16 -12.86 -5.02 6.42
N SER A 17 -13.29 -4.80 5.18
CA SER A 17 -12.44 -4.67 4.01
C SER A 17 -13.08 -3.70 3.04
N VAL A 18 -12.27 -3.17 2.13
CA VAL A 18 -12.68 -2.19 1.12
C VAL A 18 -12.31 -2.65 -0.28
N THR A 19 -13.03 -2.15 -1.29
CA THR A 19 -12.72 -2.40 -2.70
C THR A 19 -11.54 -1.55 -3.16
N GLU A 20 -11.07 -1.79 -4.38
CA GLU A 20 -9.92 -1.13 -5.00
C GLU A 20 -10.02 0.39 -5.10
N GLY A 21 -11.25 0.92 -5.14
CA GLY A 21 -11.51 2.36 -5.24
C GLY A 21 -11.53 3.12 -3.91
N HIS A 22 -11.32 2.44 -2.78
CA HIS A 22 -11.22 3.13 -1.50
C HIS A 22 -9.95 3.99 -1.44
N PRO A 23 -10.01 5.23 -0.91
CA PRO A 23 -8.85 6.13 -0.89
C PRO A 23 -7.58 5.49 -0.31
N ASP A 24 -7.65 4.83 0.83
CA ASP A 24 -6.49 4.20 1.46
C ASP A 24 -5.90 3.10 0.56
N LYS A 25 -6.75 2.29 -0.09
CA LYS A 25 -6.28 1.24 -0.99
C LYS A 25 -5.68 1.82 -2.29
N ILE A 26 -6.19 2.95 -2.78
CA ILE A 26 -5.57 3.66 -3.91
C ILE A 26 -4.20 4.20 -3.50
N CYS A 27 -4.05 4.73 -2.29
CA CYS A 27 -2.76 5.17 -1.76
C CYS A 27 -1.75 4.02 -1.76
N ASP A 28 -2.12 2.85 -1.24
CA ASP A 28 -1.26 1.66 -1.22
C ASP A 28 -0.91 1.21 -2.65
N GLN A 29 -1.88 1.14 -3.55
CA GLN A 29 -1.64 0.77 -4.95
C GLN A 29 -0.70 1.75 -5.67
N ILE A 30 -0.77 3.03 -5.37
CA ILE A 30 0.14 4.04 -5.95
C ILE A 30 1.55 3.87 -5.38
N SER A 31 1.71 3.73 -4.06
CA SER A 31 3.02 3.54 -3.44
C SER A 31 3.69 2.27 -3.93
N ASP A 32 2.94 1.16 -4.02
CA ASP A 32 3.41 -0.10 -4.57
C ASP A 32 3.83 0.02 -6.05
N ALA A 33 3.03 0.70 -6.88
CA ALA A 33 3.35 0.88 -8.30
C ALA A 33 4.60 1.74 -8.53
N ILE A 34 4.83 2.74 -7.67
CA ILE A 34 6.05 3.55 -7.68
C ILE A 34 7.25 2.67 -7.30
N LEU A 35 7.13 1.90 -6.20
CA LEU A 35 8.16 0.96 -5.76
C LEU A 35 8.51 -0.04 -6.86
N ASP A 36 7.53 -0.70 -7.45
CA ASP A 36 7.72 -1.68 -8.53
C ASP A 36 8.41 -1.05 -9.75
N SER A 37 8.00 0.16 -10.14
CA SER A 37 8.58 0.88 -11.26
C SER A 37 10.07 1.18 -11.03
N ILE A 38 10.44 1.58 -9.82
CA ILE A 38 11.82 1.89 -9.46
C ILE A 38 12.64 0.60 -9.38
N LEU A 39 12.17 -0.42 -8.66
CA LEU A 39 12.91 -1.68 -8.47
C LEU A 39 13.08 -2.48 -9.76
N SER A 40 12.20 -2.29 -10.74
CA SER A 40 12.37 -2.89 -12.07
C SER A 40 13.61 -2.37 -12.81
N LEU A 41 14.04 -1.14 -12.52
CA LEU A 41 15.17 -0.46 -13.14
C LEU A 41 16.42 -0.46 -12.24
N ASP A 42 16.23 -0.31 -10.94
CA ASP A 42 17.29 -0.25 -9.94
C ASP A 42 16.93 -1.13 -8.73
N LYS A 43 17.50 -2.33 -8.71
CA LYS A 43 17.25 -3.32 -7.63
C LYS A 43 17.83 -2.92 -6.26
N ASN A 44 18.75 -1.95 -6.25
CA ASN A 44 19.40 -1.47 -5.03
C ASN A 44 18.78 -0.19 -4.50
N ALA A 45 17.75 0.34 -5.16
CA ALA A 45 17.06 1.55 -4.74
C ALA A 45 16.55 1.46 -3.30
N ARG A 46 16.53 2.59 -2.61
CA ARG A 46 15.87 2.77 -1.32
C ARG A 46 14.62 3.62 -1.55
N VAL A 47 13.47 3.07 -1.25
CA VAL A 47 12.18 3.68 -1.55
C VAL A 47 11.33 3.67 -0.30
N ALA A 48 11.09 4.85 0.26
CA ALA A 48 10.09 5.12 1.28
C ALA A 48 9.12 6.12 0.68
N CYS A 49 8.00 5.64 0.18
CA CYS A 49 7.02 6.42 -0.57
C CYS A 49 5.65 6.36 0.11
N GLU A 50 5.20 7.50 0.60
CA GLU A 50 3.91 7.68 1.22
C GLU A 50 2.98 8.44 0.28
N VAL A 51 1.70 8.06 0.29
CA VAL A 51 0.69 8.68 -0.57
C VAL A 51 -0.51 9.11 0.26
N SER A 52 -1.05 10.26 -0.06
CA SER A 52 -2.31 10.76 0.51
C SER A 52 -3.22 11.24 -0.60
N ILE A 53 -4.51 10.94 -0.49
CA ILE A 53 -5.53 11.30 -1.49
C ILE A 53 -6.67 12.07 -0.85
N THR A 54 -7.14 13.07 -1.56
CA THR A 54 -8.41 13.75 -1.32
C THR A 54 -9.08 14.06 -2.66
N THR A 55 -10.29 14.62 -2.64
CA THR A 55 -11.01 15.00 -3.86
C THR A 55 -10.15 15.88 -4.76
N GLY A 56 -9.89 15.43 -5.97
CA GLY A 56 -9.12 16.15 -6.98
C GLY A 56 -7.61 16.25 -6.77
N LEU A 57 -7.03 15.65 -5.71
CA LEU A 57 -5.61 15.81 -5.40
C LEU A 57 -4.99 14.51 -4.88
N VAL A 58 -3.80 14.19 -5.38
CA VAL A 58 -2.89 13.17 -4.87
C VAL A 58 -1.61 13.85 -4.41
N VAL A 59 -1.16 13.54 -3.20
CA VAL A 59 0.11 14.02 -2.64
C VAL A 59 1.01 12.82 -2.43
N ILE A 60 2.21 12.86 -3.00
CA ILE A 60 3.24 11.82 -2.86
C ILE A 60 4.40 12.46 -2.12
N MET A 61 4.81 11.84 -1.03
CA MET A 61 5.87 12.35 -0.18
C MET A 61 6.75 11.20 0.30
N GLY A 62 7.96 11.52 0.71
CA GLY A 62 8.87 10.53 1.25
C GLY A 62 10.30 10.71 0.80
N GLU A 63 11.06 9.62 0.87
CA GLU A 63 12.49 9.61 0.61
C GLU A 63 12.84 8.49 -0.36
N ILE A 64 13.46 8.84 -1.48
CA ILE A 64 13.85 7.90 -2.52
C ILE A 64 15.30 8.15 -2.90
N SER A 65 16.11 7.10 -2.83
CA SER A 65 17.49 7.09 -3.31
C SER A 65 17.62 6.04 -4.40
N THR A 66 17.81 6.47 -5.64
CA THR A 66 17.91 5.59 -6.81
C THR A 66 18.68 6.27 -7.94
N ASP A 67 19.32 5.47 -8.78
CA ASP A 67 19.92 5.92 -10.05
C ASP A 67 18.91 5.86 -11.22
N ALA A 68 17.72 5.31 -11.00
CA ALA A 68 16.70 5.18 -12.01
C ALA A 68 15.83 6.45 -12.14
N TYR A 69 15.42 6.76 -13.36
CA TYR A 69 14.40 7.77 -13.61
C TYR A 69 13.03 7.10 -13.80
N VAL A 70 12.06 7.52 -13.02
CA VAL A 70 10.65 7.08 -13.13
C VAL A 70 9.74 8.31 -13.22
N ASP A 71 8.87 8.33 -14.23
CA ASP A 71 7.82 9.35 -14.36
C ASP A 71 6.68 9.03 -13.38
N ILE A 72 6.86 9.42 -12.13
CA ILE A 72 5.90 9.19 -11.04
C ILE A 72 4.49 9.68 -11.39
N PRO A 73 4.29 10.90 -11.93
CA PRO A 73 2.96 11.34 -12.34
C PRO A 73 2.25 10.40 -13.31
N SER A 74 2.97 9.85 -14.28
CA SER A 74 2.41 8.88 -15.22
C SER A 74 2.04 7.57 -14.53
N VAL A 75 2.86 7.07 -13.59
CA VAL A 75 2.56 5.88 -12.79
C VAL A 75 1.27 6.10 -12.00
N VAL A 76 1.14 7.22 -11.30
CA VAL A 76 -0.04 7.58 -10.51
C VAL A 76 -1.30 7.60 -11.36
N ARG A 77 -1.25 8.29 -12.52
CA ARG A 77 -2.39 8.38 -13.43
C ARG A 77 -2.83 7.02 -13.96
N ASN A 78 -1.87 6.14 -14.24
CA ASN A 78 -2.16 4.78 -14.69
C ASN A 78 -2.87 3.96 -13.59
N VAL A 79 -2.44 4.05 -12.33
CA VAL A 79 -3.11 3.38 -11.22
C VAL A 79 -4.54 3.88 -11.08
N ILE A 80 -4.75 5.19 -11.02
CA ILE A 80 -6.08 5.80 -10.89
C ILE A 80 -7.00 5.37 -12.05
N SER A 81 -6.47 5.35 -13.27
CA SER A 81 -7.20 4.91 -14.47
C SER A 81 -7.59 3.43 -14.39
N ASN A 82 -6.67 2.56 -13.94
CA ASN A 82 -6.91 1.12 -13.82
C ASN A 82 -7.94 0.79 -12.74
N VAL A 83 -7.97 1.56 -11.67
CA VAL A 83 -9.01 1.45 -10.62
C VAL A 83 -10.39 1.83 -11.16
N GLY A 84 -10.46 2.66 -12.22
CA GLY A 84 -11.71 3.01 -12.88
C GLY A 84 -12.12 4.49 -12.75
N PHE A 85 -11.32 5.34 -12.13
CA PHE A 85 -11.59 6.77 -12.03
C PHE A 85 -11.18 7.49 -13.33
N ASN A 86 -12.05 7.45 -14.31
CA ASN A 86 -11.83 7.99 -15.66
C ASN A 86 -12.84 9.05 -16.08
N ASP A 87 -13.77 9.41 -15.20
CA ASP A 87 -14.81 10.40 -15.44
C ASP A 87 -14.60 11.64 -14.55
N PRO A 88 -14.34 12.82 -15.15
CA PRO A 88 -14.17 14.07 -14.39
C PRO A 88 -15.38 14.47 -13.54
N GLU A 89 -16.59 14.03 -13.89
CA GLU A 89 -17.80 14.33 -13.13
C GLU A 89 -17.79 13.72 -11.72
N LEU A 90 -16.94 12.72 -11.49
CA LEU A 90 -16.74 12.13 -10.16
C LEU A 90 -15.94 13.02 -9.20
N GLY A 91 -15.41 14.16 -9.68
CA GLY A 91 -14.56 15.06 -8.89
C GLY A 91 -13.14 14.54 -8.63
N PHE A 92 -12.83 13.34 -9.10
CA PHE A 92 -11.52 12.72 -9.06
C PHE A 92 -11.37 11.79 -10.26
N ASP A 93 -10.40 12.06 -11.10
CA ASP A 93 -10.11 11.23 -12.28
C ASP A 93 -8.62 11.24 -12.63
N SER A 94 -8.23 10.24 -13.42
CA SER A 94 -6.83 10.01 -13.78
C SER A 94 -6.20 11.13 -14.62
N LYS A 95 -6.97 11.97 -15.30
CA LYS A 95 -6.48 13.01 -16.23
C LYS A 95 -6.43 14.38 -15.58
N SER A 96 -7.45 14.73 -14.78
CA SER A 96 -7.62 16.09 -14.25
C SER A 96 -7.16 16.25 -12.81
N CYS A 97 -6.99 15.17 -12.02
CA CYS A 97 -6.52 15.28 -10.65
C CYS A 97 -5.15 15.97 -10.57
N GLY A 98 -4.98 16.82 -9.56
CA GLY A 98 -3.69 17.39 -9.21
C GLY A 98 -2.77 16.30 -8.64
N ILE A 99 -1.48 16.36 -8.97
CA ILE A 99 -0.47 15.49 -8.39
C ILE A 99 0.63 16.38 -7.84
N MET A 100 0.88 16.26 -6.54
CA MET A 100 1.94 16.98 -5.84
C MET A 100 3.02 16.00 -5.40
N LEU A 101 4.27 16.30 -5.70
CA LEU A 101 5.43 15.51 -5.31
C LEU A 101 6.26 16.28 -4.29
N SER A 102 6.59 15.63 -3.18
CA SER A 102 7.52 16.11 -2.15
C SER A 102 8.43 14.95 -1.75
N ILE A 103 9.40 14.65 -2.63
CA ILE A 103 10.33 13.54 -2.47
C ILE A 103 11.73 14.10 -2.25
N ASN A 104 12.41 13.60 -1.23
CA ASN A 104 13.77 13.94 -0.87
C ASN A 104 14.69 12.71 -0.98
N GLU A 105 15.98 12.91 -0.90
CA GLU A 105 16.95 11.83 -0.70
C GLU A 105 16.91 11.36 0.76
N GLN A 106 17.24 10.09 0.99
CA GLN A 106 17.32 9.52 2.33
C GLN A 106 18.34 10.28 3.19
N SER A 107 18.00 10.54 4.45
CA SER A 107 18.91 11.15 5.43
C SER A 107 20.21 10.34 5.56
N GLN A 108 21.35 11.03 5.50
CA GLN A 108 22.66 10.39 5.66
C GLN A 108 22.83 9.75 7.04
N ASP A 109 22.24 10.32 8.10
CA ASP A 109 22.32 9.79 9.45
C ASP A 109 21.58 8.44 9.56
N ILE A 110 20.40 8.33 8.94
CA ILE A 110 19.66 7.07 8.88
C ILE A 110 20.44 6.05 8.04
N SER A 111 20.94 6.46 6.88
CA SER A 111 21.72 5.60 5.97
C SER A 111 22.92 4.96 6.67
N GLN A 112 23.67 5.67 7.48
CA GLN A 112 24.79 5.11 8.25
C GLN A 112 24.39 3.98 9.19
N GLY A 113 23.19 4.05 9.76
CA GLY A 113 22.68 3.05 10.70
C GLY A 113 22.17 1.76 10.06
N VAL A 114 21.58 1.86 8.85
CA VAL A 114 20.75 0.78 8.27
C VAL A 114 21.25 0.27 6.92
N SER A 115 22.21 0.96 6.25
CA SER A 115 22.68 0.60 4.89
C SER A 115 23.57 -0.65 4.89
N GLU A 116 24.24 -0.96 5.98
CA GLU A 116 25.07 -2.14 6.10
C GLU A 116 24.56 -3.06 7.21
N SER A 117 24.36 -4.33 6.85
CA SER A 117 23.99 -5.37 7.82
C SER A 117 25.08 -5.56 8.88
N LEU A 118 24.69 -6.11 10.05
CA LEU A 118 25.62 -6.44 11.12
C LEU A 118 26.64 -7.48 10.67
N GLU A 119 26.23 -8.42 9.83
CA GLU A 119 27.03 -9.48 9.24
C GLU A 119 28.13 -8.89 8.35
N LYS A 120 27.82 -7.91 7.52
CA LYS A 120 28.81 -7.20 6.69
C LYS A 120 29.85 -6.47 7.56
N ARG A 121 29.40 -5.80 8.63
CA ARG A 121 30.30 -5.14 9.59
C ARG A 121 31.19 -6.15 10.33
N SER A 122 30.75 -7.40 10.46
CA SER A 122 31.45 -8.51 11.11
C SER A 122 32.31 -9.35 10.13
N ASN A 123 32.46 -8.93 8.87
CA ASN A 123 33.18 -9.63 7.79
C ASN A 123 32.65 -11.05 7.49
N ILE A 124 31.36 -11.28 7.64
CA ILE A 124 30.71 -12.51 7.20
C ILE A 124 30.34 -12.33 5.74
N GLU A 125 31.04 -13.04 4.84
CA GLU A 125 30.85 -12.98 3.39
C GLU A 125 29.72 -13.91 2.93
N ASP A 126 28.45 -13.50 3.13
CA ASP A 126 27.30 -14.11 2.48
C ASP A 126 26.62 -13.01 1.63
N GLU A 127 26.46 -13.24 0.32
CA GLU A 127 25.83 -12.27 -0.60
C GLU A 127 24.48 -11.79 -0.12
N LYS A 128 23.70 -12.65 0.58
CA LYS A 128 22.36 -12.29 1.10
C LYS A 128 22.43 -11.40 2.34
N SER A 129 23.55 -11.43 3.06
CA SER A 129 23.76 -10.62 4.27
C SER A 129 24.35 -9.23 3.97
N LEU A 130 24.68 -8.92 2.73
CA LEU A 130 25.26 -7.62 2.37
C LEU A 130 24.23 -6.48 2.38
N ILE A 131 22.94 -6.80 2.24
CA ILE A 131 21.86 -5.81 2.16
C ILE A 131 21.41 -5.48 3.58
N GLY A 132 21.51 -4.22 3.96
CA GLY A 132 20.97 -3.73 5.23
C GLY A 132 19.44 -3.67 5.23
N ALA A 133 18.85 -3.40 6.40
CA ALA A 133 17.39 -3.35 6.58
C ALA A 133 16.71 -2.20 5.82
N GLY A 134 17.45 -1.15 5.46
CA GLY A 134 16.92 0.04 4.80
C GLY A 134 16.29 1.05 5.75
N ASP A 135 15.66 0.59 6.82
CA ASP A 135 15.10 1.41 7.89
C ASP A 135 15.05 0.59 9.20
N GLN A 136 14.82 1.27 10.31
CA GLN A 136 14.47 0.62 11.57
C GLN A 136 13.05 0.07 11.52
N GLY A 137 12.78 -1.02 12.24
CA GLY A 137 11.44 -1.58 12.25
C GLY A 137 11.23 -2.67 13.30
N MET A 138 9.96 -2.87 13.62
CA MET A 138 9.48 -4.00 14.40
C MET A 138 8.39 -4.71 13.60
N MET A 139 8.54 -6.01 13.43
CA MET A 139 7.59 -6.84 12.69
C MET A 139 6.83 -7.74 13.64
N VAL A 140 5.51 -7.87 13.38
CA VAL A 140 4.63 -8.79 14.10
C VAL A 140 3.99 -9.73 13.09
N GLY A 141 4.05 -11.03 13.35
CA GLY A 141 3.43 -12.04 12.52
C GLY A 141 2.35 -12.79 13.29
N TYR A 142 1.26 -13.12 12.61
CA TYR A 142 0.19 -13.95 13.14
C TYR A 142 -0.35 -14.88 12.06
N ALA A 143 -0.61 -16.14 12.43
CA ALA A 143 -1.29 -17.10 11.56
C ALA A 143 -2.19 -18.00 12.42
N CYS A 144 -3.32 -18.43 11.87
CA CYS A 144 -4.23 -19.36 12.52
C CYS A 144 -4.78 -20.39 11.51
N LYS A 145 -5.50 -21.38 12.02
CA LYS A 145 -6.04 -22.48 11.19
C LYS A 145 -7.54 -22.32 10.86
N ASP A 146 -8.05 -21.09 10.91
CA ASP A 146 -9.46 -20.81 10.66
C ASP A 146 -9.81 -20.94 9.16
N THR A 147 -8.84 -20.69 8.30
CA THR A 147 -8.98 -20.76 6.84
C THR A 147 -7.76 -21.43 6.18
N GLU A 148 -7.88 -21.83 4.93
CA GLU A 148 -6.77 -22.39 4.15
C GLU A 148 -5.63 -21.40 3.94
N GLU A 149 -5.95 -20.09 3.93
CA GLU A 149 -5.01 -19.00 3.82
C GLU A 149 -4.23 -18.74 5.13
N LEU A 150 -4.48 -19.50 6.18
CA LEU A 150 -3.94 -19.35 7.53
C LEU A 150 -4.27 -17.99 8.18
N MET A 151 -5.38 -17.41 7.79
CA MET A 151 -5.88 -16.11 8.25
C MET A 151 -7.15 -16.27 9.08
N PRO A 152 -7.45 -15.35 10.02
CA PRO A 152 -8.70 -15.34 10.74
C PRO A 152 -9.92 -15.30 9.81
N LEU A 153 -10.95 -16.07 10.11
CA LEU A 153 -12.14 -16.20 9.27
C LEU A 153 -12.85 -14.86 8.99
N PRO A 154 -13.05 -13.94 9.94
CA PRO A 154 -13.75 -12.68 9.67
C PRO A 154 -13.08 -11.83 8.59
N ILE A 155 -11.76 -11.65 8.63
CA ILE A 155 -11.05 -10.86 7.63
C ILE A 155 -11.02 -11.55 6.27
N THR A 156 -10.85 -12.87 6.23
CA THR A 156 -10.91 -13.65 4.99
C THR A 156 -12.26 -13.51 4.30
N LEU A 157 -13.35 -13.58 5.06
CA LEU A 157 -14.70 -13.39 4.52
C LEU A 157 -14.92 -11.96 4.03
N SER A 158 -14.46 -10.95 4.77
CA SER A 158 -14.54 -9.55 4.35
C SER A 158 -13.85 -9.34 3.00
N HIS A 159 -12.63 -9.85 2.84
CA HIS A 159 -11.88 -9.75 1.58
C HIS A 159 -12.60 -10.46 0.42
N LYS A 160 -13.09 -11.69 0.65
CA LYS A 160 -13.83 -12.47 -0.38
C LYS A 160 -15.11 -11.77 -0.80
N LEU A 161 -15.83 -11.13 0.12
CA LEU A 161 -17.05 -10.37 -0.19
C LEU A 161 -16.77 -9.16 -1.10
N VAL A 162 -15.79 -8.33 -0.78
CA VAL A 162 -15.47 -7.15 -1.59
C VAL A 162 -14.87 -7.53 -2.94
N GLN A 163 -14.04 -8.59 -3.02
CA GLN A 163 -13.56 -9.12 -4.28
C GLN A 163 -14.72 -9.59 -5.18
N LYS A 164 -15.69 -10.29 -4.58
CA LYS A 164 -16.85 -10.77 -5.32
C LYS A 164 -17.73 -9.63 -5.81
N LEU A 165 -17.87 -8.57 -5.01
CA LEU A 165 -18.57 -7.36 -5.40
C LEU A 165 -17.90 -6.69 -6.62
N SER A 166 -16.59 -6.47 -6.57
CA SER A 166 -15.83 -5.87 -7.69
C SER A 166 -15.96 -6.71 -8.97
N GLN A 167 -15.84 -8.03 -8.87
CA GLN A 167 -16.02 -8.94 -10.01
C GLN A 167 -17.43 -8.86 -10.60
N ALA A 168 -18.47 -8.82 -9.75
CA ALA A 168 -19.85 -8.74 -10.20
C ALA A 168 -20.13 -7.41 -10.90
N VAL A 169 -19.63 -6.29 -10.39
CA VAL A 169 -19.79 -4.97 -11.01
C VAL A 169 -19.06 -4.89 -12.35
N SER A 170 -17.82 -5.35 -12.43
CA SER A 170 -17.04 -5.37 -13.67
C SER A 170 -17.68 -6.24 -14.75
N TYR A 171 -18.25 -7.37 -14.36
CA TYR A 171 -18.90 -8.29 -15.30
C TYR A 171 -20.22 -7.76 -15.85
N THR A 172 -21.00 -7.05 -15.04
CA THR A 172 -22.35 -6.63 -15.40
C THR A 172 -22.39 -5.31 -16.15
N HIS A 173 -21.28 -4.59 -16.29
CA HIS A 173 -21.24 -3.23 -16.83
C HIS A 173 -22.28 -2.29 -16.17
N LEU A 174 -22.66 -2.59 -14.93
CA LEU A 174 -23.56 -1.75 -14.18
C LEU A 174 -22.86 -0.44 -13.85
N THR A 175 -23.23 0.59 -14.57
CA THR A 175 -23.19 1.92 -13.97
C THR A 175 -24.19 1.88 -12.82
N LEU A 176 -23.73 1.58 -11.63
CA LEU A 176 -24.55 1.80 -10.45
C LEU A 176 -24.92 3.28 -10.46
N PRO A 177 -26.22 3.64 -10.41
CA PRO A 177 -26.58 5.02 -10.19
C PRO A 177 -25.85 5.44 -8.94
N THR A 178 -25.05 6.50 -9.04
CA THR A 178 -24.37 7.10 -7.91
C THR A 178 -25.38 7.31 -6.82
N THR A 179 -25.32 6.51 -5.76
CA THR A 179 -26.13 6.79 -4.57
C THR A 179 -25.67 8.14 -4.07
N PRO A 180 -26.58 9.13 -3.97
CA PRO A 180 -26.20 10.40 -3.40
C PRO A 180 -25.66 10.15 -2.00
N TYR A 181 -24.54 10.77 -1.70
CA TYR A 181 -23.95 10.75 -0.36
C TYR A 181 -25.02 11.13 0.66
N VAL A 182 -25.23 10.29 1.65
CA VAL A 182 -26.02 10.61 2.84
C VAL A 182 -25.11 11.25 3.86
#